data_b780227e13311a87fab678e64f5ff48f
#
_entry.id   b780227e13311a87fab678e64f5ff48f
#
_cell.length_a   1.000
_cell.length_b   1.000
_cell.length_c   1.000
_cell.angle_alpha   90.00
_cell.angle_beta   90.00
_cell.angle_gamma   90.00
#
_symmetry.space_group_name_H-M   'P 1'
#
loop_
_entity.id
_entity.type
_entity.pdbx_description
1 polymer ?
#
loop_
_entity_poly.entity_id
_entity_poly.type
_entity_poly.pdbx_seq_one_letter_code
_entity_poly.pdbx_strand_id
1 'polypeptide(L)'
;MRRGVLEYSILLILASGDEYASSIIQKLKEVDIIVAEGTTYPLLIRLKKLGLLTYRWEESPQGPPRKYYMITDYGREQLAGLDAAWDELSRGIESIRNGAKA
;
A
#
# COMPACT_ATOMS: atom_id res chain seq x y z
N MET A 1 3.75 5.64 12.57
CA MET A 1 4.34 4.37 12.07
C MET A 1 3.32 3.51 11.32
N ARG A 2 2.19 3.17 11.93
CA ARG A 2 1.17 2.33 11.29
C ARG A 2 0.67 2.90 9.96
N ARG A 3 0.44 4.19 9.91
CA ARG A 3 -0.04 4.86 8.72
C ARG A 3 0.97 4.77 7.57
N GLY A 4 2.26 5.01 7.87
CA GLY A 4 3.32 4.91 6.87
C GLY A 4 3.48 3.50 6.34
N VAL A 5 3.39 2.49 7.21
CA VAL A 5 3.44 1.09 6.81
C VAL A 5 2.27 0.75 5.89
N LEU A 6 1.08 1.23 6.22
CA LEU A 6 -0.11 0.95 5.44
C LEU A 6 -0.06 1.62 4.07
N GLU A 7 0.35 2.88 3.99
CA GLU A 7 0.53 3.58 2.73
C GLU A 7 1.54 2.86 1.84
N TYR A 8 2.69 2.52 2.40
CA TYR A 8 3.73 1.77 1.71
C TYR A 8 3.20 0.43 1.19
N SER A 9 2.49 -0.32 2.03
CA SER A 9 1.91 -1.61 1.65
C SER A 9 0.92 -1.49 0.49
N ILE A 10 0.06 -0.49 0.52
CA ILE A 10 -0.91 -0.25 -0.56
C ILE A 10 -0.19 0.07 -1.86
N LEU A 11 0.83 0.93 -1.83
CA LEU A 11 1.60 1.27 -3.03
C LEU A 11 2.33 0.05 -3.58
N LEU A 12 2.88 -0.80 -2.73
CA LEU A 12 3.51 -2.07 -3.14
C LEU A 12 2.51 -2.99 -3.84
N ILE A 13 1.33 -3.14 -3.28
CA ILE A 13 0.27 -3.97 -3.87
C ILE A 13 -0.07 -3.46 -5.26
N LEU A 14 -0.29 -2.14 -5.40
CA LEU A 14 -0.68 -1.55 -6.68
C LEU A 14 0.47 -1.50 -7.68
N ALA A 15 1.71 -1.50 -7.23
CA ALA A 15 2.87 -1.58 -8.13
C ALA A 15 2.95 -2.94 -8.81
N SER A 16 2.40 -3.98 -8.20
CA SER A 16 2.36 -5.33 -8.76
C SER A 16 1.19 -5.54 -9.72
N GLY A 17 0.18 -4.69 -9.66
CA GLY A 17 -0.99 -4.78 -10.52
C GLY A 17 -2.14 -3.96 -9.97
N ASP A 18 -3.05 -3.59 -10.86
CA ASP A 18 -4.23 -2.82 -10.47
C ASP A 18 -5.19 -3.70 -9.68
N GLU A 19 -5.90 -3.09 -8.73
CA GLU A 19 -6.74 -3.84 -7.79
C GLU A 19 -8.00 -3.08 -7.40
N TYR A 20 -9.07 -3.82 -7.11
CA TYR A 20 -10.23 -3.29 -6.41
C TYR A 20 -9.90 -3.06 -4.94
N ALA A 21 -10.64 -2.16 -4.29
CA ALA A 21 -10.44 -1.91 -2.86
C ALA A 21 -10.56 -3.18 -2.02
N SER A 22 -11.54 -4.02 -2.34
CA SER A 22 -11.73 -5.30 -1.62
C SER A 22 -10.53 -6.23 -1.76
N SER A 23 -9.89 -6.25 -2.93
CA SER A 23 -8.68 -7.05 -3.17
C SER A 23 -7.49 -6.50 -2.40
N ILE A 24 -7.36 -5.18 -2.33
CA ILE A 24 -6.30 -4.56 -1.53
C ILE A 24 -6.43 -4.97 -0.06
N ILE A 25 -7.65 -4.87 0.48
CA ILE A 25 -7.94 -5.25 1.86
C ILE A 25 -7.61 -6.72 2.10
N GLN A 26 -8.01 -7.59 1.17
CA GLN A 26 -7.76 -9.02 1.29
C GLN A 26 -6.25 -9.33 1.31
N LYS A 27 -5.49 -8.69 0.44
CA LYS A 27 -4.03 -8.88 0.39
C LYS A 27 -3.34 -8.41 1.67
N LEU A 28 -3.81 -7.33 2.27
CA LEU A 28 -3.30 -6.87 3.55
C LEU A 28 -3.59 -7.89 4.66
N LYS A 29 -4.78 -8.46 4.66
CA LYS A 29 -5.16 -9.50 5.63
C LYS A 29 -4.31 -10.75 5.50
N GLU A 30 -4.00 -11.16 4.27
CA GLU A 30 -3.19 -12.34 4.00
C GLU A 30 -1.79 -12.27 4.59
N VAL A 31 -1.26 -11.08 4.77
CA VAL A 31 0.06 -10.87 5.38
C VAL A 31 -0.04 -10.33 6.80
N ASP A 32 -1.20 -10.47 7.42
CA ASP A 32 -1.45 -10.05 8.80
C ASP A 32 -1.23 -8.56 9.07
N ILE A 33 -1.35 -7.73 8.03
CA ILE A 33 -1.41 -6.29 8.25
C ILE A 33 -2.85 -5.96 8.57
N ILE A 34 -3.13 -5.92 9.86
CA ILE A 34 -4.48 -5.72 10.36
C ILE A 34 -4.84 -4.24 10.29
N VAL A 35 -5.94 -3.96 9.61
CA VAL A 35 -6.47 -2.62 9.46
C VAL A 35 -7.92 -2.64 9.91
N ALA A 36 -8.32 -1.67 10.72
CA ALA A 36 -9.72 -1.48 11.03
C ALA A 36 -10.46 -1.19 9.73
N GLU A 37 -11.64 -1.79 9.55
CA GLU A 37 -12.42 -1.67 8.30
C GLU A 37 -12.61 -0.24 7.84
N GLY A 38 -12.80 0.69 8.77
CA GLY A 38 -13.00 2.10 8.45
C GLY A 38 -11.75 2.86 8.04
N THR A 39 -10.57 2.24 8.02
CA THR A 39 -9.31 2.94 7.78
C THR A 39 -8.86 2.90 6.32
N THR A 40 -9.08 1.80 5.62
CA THR A 40 -8.55 1.60 4.27
C THR A 40 -9.17 2.55 3.25
N TYR A 41 -10.49 2.69 3.24
CA TYR A 41 -11.14 3.56 2.27
C TYR A 41 -10.74 5.04 2.40
N PRO A 42 -10.75 5.63 3.60
CA PRO A 42 -10.24 6.99 3.75
C PRO A 42 -8.80 7.15 3.31
N LEU A 43 -7.97 6.13 3.53
CA LEU A 43 -6.58 6.17 3.12
C LEU A 43 -6.43 6.13 1.60
N LEU A 44 -7.23 5.32 0.91
CA LEU A 44 -7.26 5.32 -0.56
C LEU A 44 -7.65 6.69 -1.11
N ILE A 45 -8.64 7.33 -0.51
CA ILE A 45 -9.07 8.67 -0.89
C ILE A 45 -7.92 9.67 -0.70
N ARG A 46 -7.24 9.58 0.42
CA ARG A 46 -6.09 10.46 0.71
C ARG A 46 -4.95 10.26 -0.28
N LEU A 47 -4.60 9.01 -0.57
CA LEU A 47 -3.51 8.70 -1.51
C LEU A 47 -3.84 9.20 -2.91
N LYS A 48 -5.11 9.14 -3.31
CA LYS A 48 -5.55 9.72 -4.57
C LYS A 48 -5.39 11.23 -4.58
N LYS A 49 -5.79 11.91 -3.51
CA LYS A 49 -5.64 13.37 -3.41
C LYS A 49 -4.18 13.79 -3.47
N LEU A 50 -3.29 12.98 -2.94
CA LEU A 50 -1.84 13.23 -3.00
C LEU A 50 -1.24 12.90 -4.36
N GLY A 51 -2.00 12.33 -5.27
CA GLY A 51 -1.54 11.99 -6.61
C GLY A 51 -0.73 10.70 -6.68
N LEU A 52 -0.73 9.89 -5.62
CA LEU A 52 0.06 8.66 -5.55
C LEU A 52 -0.64 7.50 -6.25
N LEU A 53 -1.96 7.55 -6.29
CA LEU A 53 -2.75 6.57 -7.02
C LEU A 53 -3.95 7.26 -7.67
N THR A 54 -4.59 6.54 -8.56
CA THR A 54 -5.81 6.96 -9.23
C THR A 54 -6.72 5.75 -9.37
N TYR A 55 -7.85 5.91 -10.02
CA TYR A 55 -8.76 4.80 -10.27
C TYR A 55 -9.56 5.05 -11.54
N ARG A 56 -10.08 3.97 -12.11
CA ARG A 56 -11.11 4.03 -13.13
C ARG A 56 -12.31 3.22 -12.64
N TRP A 57 -13.46 3.50 -13.21
CA TRP A 57 -14.66 2.74 -12.92
C TRP A 57 -14.68 1.50 -13.79
N GLU A 58 -14.94 0.35 -13.15
CA GLU A 58 -15.12 -0.91 -13.85
C GLU A 58 -16.57 -1.35 -13.69
N GLU A 59 -17.18 -1.75 -14.80
CA GLU A 59 -18.53 -2.29 -14.79
C GLU A 59 -18.54 -3.66 -14.12
N SER A 60 -19.58 -3.90 -13.33
CA SER A 60 -19.80 -5.18 -12.69
C SER A 60 -21.08 -5.79 -13.27
N PRO A 61 -21.04 -7.05 -13.76
CA PRO A 61 -22.23 -7.69 -14.32
C PRO A 61 -23.36 -7.88 -13.31
N GLN A 62 -23.05 -7.87 -12.03
CA GLN A 62 -23.97 -8.19 -10.96
C GLN A 62 -24.15 -7.08 -9.92
N GLY A 63 -23.82 -5.87 -10.26
CA GLY A 63 -23.91 -4.80 -9.29
C GLY A 63 -23.47 -3.46 -9.84
N PRO A 64 -23.35 -2.45 -8.97
CA PRO A 64 -22.90 -1.12 -9.39
C PRO A 64 -21.45 -1.15 -9.83
N PRO A 65 -21.03 -0.19 -10.66
CA PRO A 65 -19.63 -0.07 -11.06
C PRO A 65 -18.73 0.03 -9.82
N ARG A 66 -17.51 -0.47 -9.95
CA ARG A 66 -16.52 -0.50 -8.88
C ARG A 66 -15.28 0.28 -9.28
N LYS A 67 -14.62 0.89 -8.31
CA LYS A 67 -13.35 1.57 -8.55
C LYS A 67 -12.23 0.54 -8.64
N TYR A 68 -11.45 0.67 -9.69
CA TYR A 68 -10.27 -0.16 -9.94
C TYR A 68 -9.05 0.72 -9.79
N TYR A 69 -8.31 0.53 -8.72
CA TYR A 69 -7.21 1.42 -8.34
C TYR A 69 -5.91 1.08 -9.05
N MET A 70 -5.16 2.13 -9.36
CA MET A 70 -3.88 2.03 -10.07
C MET A 70 -2.87 2.97 -9.42
N ILE A 71 -1.61 2.57 -9.40
CA ILE A 71 -0.55 3.46 -8.96
C ILE A 71 -0.20 4.43 -10.10
N THR A 72 0.09 5.68 -9.78
CA THR A 72 0.51 6.68 -10.77
C THR A 72 2.04 6.65 -10.92
N ASP A 73 2.55 7.33 -11.96
CA ASP A 73 3.99 7.48 -12.13
C ASP A 73 4.62 8.17 -10.92
N TYR A 74 3.95 9.20 -10.42
CA TYR A 74 4.36 9.87 -9.20
C TYR A 74 4.35 8.92 -8.01
N GLY A 75 3.34 8.06 -7.91
CA GLY A 75 3.26 7.03 -6.88
C GLY A 75 4.44 6.08 -6.95
N ARG A 76 4.86 5.68 -8.14
CA ARG A 76 6.04 4.81 -8.33
C ARG A 76 7.32 5.50 -7.89
N GLU A 77 7.46 6.79 -8.17
CA GLU A 77 8.62 7.57 -7.71
C GLU A 77 8.69 7.61 -6.18
N GLN A 78 7.56 7.90 -5.55
CA GLN A 78 7.49 7.93 -4.09
C GLN A 78 7.73 6.55 -3.49
N LEU A 79 7.22 5.50 -4.13
CA LEU A 79 7.42 4.13 -3.69
C LEU A 79 8.91 3.76 -3.69
N ALA A 80 9.65 4.17 -4.71
CA ALA A 80 11.09 3.89 -4.77
C ALA A 80 11.83 4.49 -3.57
N GLY A 81 11.45 5.70 -3.16
CA GLY A 81 12.00 6.33 -1.96
C GLY A 81 11.63 5.60 -0.68
N LEU A 82 10.38 5.15 -0.58
CA LEU A 82 9.93 4.38 0.58
C LEU A 82 10.62 3.03 0.66
N ASP A 83 10.79 2.35 -0.48
CA ASP A 83 11.52 1.08 -0.54
C ASP A 83 12.96 1.24 -0.05
N ALA A 84 13.64 2.28 -0.50
CA ALA A 84 15.01 2.55 -0.07
C ALA A 84 15.08 2.84 1.43
N ALA A 85 14.15 3.63 1.95
CA ALA A 85 14.08 3.96 3.37
C ALA A 85 13.80 2.72 4.22
N TRP A 86 12.88 1.86 3.77
CA TRP A 86 12.55 0.63 4.45
C TRP A 86 13.73 -0.34 4.49
N ASP A 87 14.43 -0.51 3.36
CA ASP A 87 15.62 -1.35 3.27
C ASP A 87 16.72 -0.87 4.21
N GLU A 88 16.96 0.43 4.24
CA GLU A 88 17.96 1.03 5.12
C GLU A 88 17.61 0.79 6.59
N LEU A 89 16.36 1.01 6.96
CA LEU A 89 15.87 0.77 8.31
C LEU A 89 16.00 -0.71 8.69
N SER A 90 15.60 -1.61 7.81
CA SER A 90 15.66 -3.05 8.05
C SER A 90 17.10 -3.53 8.24
N ARG A 91 18.03 -3.02 7.44
CA ARG A 91 19.45 -3.36 7.58
C ARG A 91 20.03 -2.83 8.89
N GLY A 92 19.64 -1.61 9.28
CA GLY A 92 20.06 -1.04 10.55
C GLY A 92 19.58 -1.87 11.73
N ILE A 93 18.32 -2.27 11.71
CA ILE A 93 17.74 -3.11 12.76
C ILE A 93 18.42 -4.48 12.80
N GLU A 94 18.64 -5.11 11.65
CA GLU A 94 19.34 -6.41 11.57
C GLU A 94 20.78 -6.30 12.11
N SER A 95 21.46 -5.21 11.77
CA SER A 95 22.80 -4.97 12.28
C SER A 95 22.84 -4.88 13.80
N ILE A 96 21.87 -4.17 14.39
CA ILE A 96 21.76 -4.07 15.85
C ILE A 96 21.46 -5.44 16.47
N ARG A 97 20.51 -6.18 15.89
CA ARG A 97 20.15 -7.51 16.37
C ARG A 97 21.34 -8.47 16.33
N ASN A 98 22.09 -8.45 15.25
CA ASN A 98 23.28 -9.30 15.13
C ASN A 98 24.41 -8.86 16.04
N GLY A 99 24.61 -7.56 16.19
CA GLY A 99 25.59 -7.01 17.15
C GLY A 99 25.28 -7.32 18.59
N ALA A 100 23.99 -7.34 18.94
CA ALA A 100 23.55 -7.68 20.29
C ALA A 100 23.87 -9.13 20.67
N LYS A 101 24.18 -9.98 19.70
CA LYS A 101 24.54 -11.38 19.93
C LYS A 101 26.04 -11.61 20.09
N ALA A 102 26.82 -10.59 19.86
CA ALA A 102 28.28 -10.70 19.89
C ALA A 102 28.84 -10.54 21.33
#